data_da77f4169a04c13b46a9cfb6f0aa47a6
#
_entry.id   da77f4169a04c13b46a9cfb6f0aa47a6
#
_cell.length_a   1.000
_cell.length_b   1.000
_cell.length_c   1.000
_cell.angle_alpha   90.00
_cell.angle_beta   90.00
_cell.angle_gamma   90.00
#
_symmetry.space_group_name_H-M   'P 1'
#
loop_
_entity.id
_entity.type
_entity.pdbx_description
1 polymer ?
#
loop_
_entity_poly.entity_id
_entity_poly.type
_entity_poly.pdbx_seq_one_letter_code
_entity_poly.pdbx_strand_id
1 'polypeptide(L)'
;MFWDNFKKICDEKGLKPTPVLKECGISTGSIGRWQKGASPYADAVLTIAEYLNCSTDVLLRGSEYIRSGEKQVSSDELKMLEMYRYLPEVSQEFIYDSIEAAYEKEIKRKEASSQSLA
;
A
#
# COMPACT_ATOMS: atom_id res chain seq x y z
N MET A 1 14.93 -9.92 4.34
CA MET A 1 15.41 -9.32 5.60
C MET A 1 15.36 -7.80 5.53
N PHE A 2 15.26 -7.15 6.65
CA PHE A 2 15.12 -5.67 6.68
C PHE A 2 16.25 -4.96 5.92
N TRP A 3 17.51 -5.32 6.19
CA TRP A 3 18.64 -4.61 5.59
C TRP A 3 18.61 -4.61 4.06
N ASP A 4 18.33 -5.75 3.47
CA ASP A 4 18.28 -5.89 2.02
C ASP A 4 17.15 -5.04 1.43
N ASN A 5 15.99 -5.06 2.07
CA ASN A 5 14.83 -4.27 1.64
C ASN A 5 15.10 -2.77 1.76
N PHE A 6 15.67 -2.36 2.88
CA PHE A 6 16.03 -0.96 3.15
C PHE A 6 17.04 -0.45 2.13
N LYS A 7 18.10 -1.21 1.89
CA LYS A 7 19.13 -0.87 0.93
C LYS A 7 18.54 -0.74 -0.49
N LYS A 8 17.69 -1.65 -0.87
CA LYS A 8 17.01 -1.64 -2.17
C LYS A 8 16.19 -0.36 -2.36
N ILE A 9 15.39 0.02 -1.37
CA ILE A 9 14.57 1.23 -1.43
C ILE A 9 15.44 2.48 -1.51
N CYS A 10 16.53 2.54 -0.74
CA CYS A 10 17.47 3.63 -0.81
C CYS A 10 18.08 3.75 -2.20
N ASP A 11 18.51 2.63 -2.79
CA ASP A 11 19.08 2.60 -4.13
C ASP A 11 18.09 3.09 -5.18
N GLU A 12 16.83 2.66 -5.09
CA GLU A 12 15.76 3.09 -6.00
C GLU A 12 15.49 4.59 -5.94
N LYS A 13 15.69 5.20 -4.77
CA LYS A 13 15.48 6.63 -4.56
C LYS A 13 16.74 7.46 -4.70
N GLY A 14 17.87 6.85 -5.05
CA GLY A 14 19.14 7.53 -5.18
C GLY A 14 19.74 7.98 -3.84
N LEU A 15 19.39 7.30 -2.76
CA LEU A 15 19.83 7.60 -1.39
C LEU A 15 20.78 6.52 -0.89
N LYS A 16 21.51 6.86 0.17
CA LYS A 16 22.41 5.90 0.86
C LYS A 16 21.88 5.63 2.26
N PRO A 17 22.00 4.39 2.78
CA PRO A 17 21.48 4.03 4.10
C PRO A 17 22.00 4.90 5.25
N THR A 18 23.29 5.17 5.30
CA THR A 18 23.90 5.93 6.42
C THR A 18 23.35 7.35 6.54
N PRO A 19 23.31 8.17 5.46
CA PRO A 19 22.69 9.49 5.54
C PRO A 19 21.21 9.44 5.92
N VAL A 20 20.46 8.45 5.42
CA VAL A 20 19.04 8.29 5.75
C VAL A 20 18.86 8.08 7.25
N LEU A 21 19.66 7.19 7.85
CA LEU A 21 19.59 6.91 9.28
C LEU A 21 19.93 8.13 10.12
N LYS A 22 20.93 8.91 9.69
CA LYS A 22 21.30 10.16 10.39
C LYS A 22 20.15 11.18 10.35
N GLU A 23 19.50 11.33 9.22
CA GLU A 23 18.33 12.21 9.08
C GLU A 23 17.16 11.74 9.94
N CYS A 24 17.00 10.44 10.10
CA CYS A 24 15.96 9.86 10.96
C CYS A 24 16.31 9.91 12.45
N GLY A 25 17.51 10.32 12.83
CA GLY A 25 17.97 10.31 14.20
C GLY A 25 18.26 8.92 14.75
N ILE A 26 18.55 7.96 13.88
CA ILE A 26 18.80 6.57 14.24
C ILE A 26 20.29 6.30 14.20
N SER A 27 20.79 5.61 15.24
CA SER A 27 22.22 5.26 15.33
C SER A 27 22.64 4.32 14.20
N THR A 28 23.77 4.64 13.56
CA THR A 28 24.36 3.79 12.53
C THR A 28 25.09 2.57 13.12
N GLY A 29 25.25 2.52 14.43
CA GLY A 29 25.93 1.40 15.11
C GLY A 29 25.19 0.06 15.01
N SER A 30 23.92 0.08 14.63
CA SER A 30 23.11 -1.14 14.48
C SER A 30 23.22 -1.79 13.09
N ILE A 31 23.83 -1.10 12.13
CA ILE A 31 23.93 -1.59 10.74
C ILE A 31 24.53 -2.99 10.66
N GLY A 32 25.61 -3.23 11.40
CA GLY A 32 26.28 -4.55 11.40
C GLY A 32 25.35 -5.68 11.81
N ARG A 33 24.50 -5.46 12.79
CA ARG A 33 23.50 -6.45 13.23
C ARG A 33 22.42 -6.68 12.18
N TRP A 34 21.96 -5.60 11.55
CA TRP A 34 20.95 -5.68 10.48
C TRP A 34 21.48 -6.46 9.27
N GLN A 35 22.75 -6.24 8.91
CA GLN A 35 23.40 -6.98 7.83
C GLN A 35 23.48 -8.48 8.12
N LYS A 36 23.49 -8.86 9.39
CA LYS A 36 23.51 -10.27 9.84
C LYS A 36 22.12 -10.86 10.02
N GLY A 37 21.08 -10.09 9.74
CA GLY A 37 19.71 -10.58 9.77
C GLY A 37 18.83 -10.05 10.90
N ALA A 38 19.36 -9.22 11.79
CA ALA A 38 18.55 -8.57 12.82
C ALA A 38 17.66 -7.47 12.20
N SER A 39 16.56 -7.19 12.85
CA SER A 39 15.65 -6.10 12.46
C SER A 39 15.73 -4.96 13.46
N PRO A 40 15.48 -3.70 13.02
CA PRO A 40 15.37 -2.57 13.92
C PRO A 40 14.14 -2.71 14.84
N TYR A 41 14.12 -1.93 15.90
CA TYR A 41 12.90 -1.78 16.71
C TYR A 41 11.77 -1.19 15.86
N ALA A 42 10.53 -1.48 16.27
CA ALA A 42 9.33 -1.04 15.54
C ALA A 42 9.30 0.48 15.29
N ASP A 43 9.66 1.27 16.29
CA ASP A 43 9.68 2.74 16.16
C ASP A 43 10.68 3.20 15.10
N ALA A 44 11.83 2.56 15.02
CA ALA A 44 12.85 2.87 14.01
C ALA A 44 12.35 2.52 12.60
N VAL A 45 11.70 1.37 12.44
CA VAL A 45 11.11 0.96 11.15
C VAL A 45 10.05 1.98 10.70
N LEU A 46 9.19 2.41 11.62
CA LEU A 46 8.15 3.40 11.32
C LEU A 46 8.76 4.73 10.86
N THR A 47 9.77 5.23 11.57
CA THR A 47 10.45 6.47 11.24
C THR A 47 11.11 6.40 9.86
N ILE A 48 11.78 5.30 9.56
CA ILE A 48 12.41 5.07 8.26
C ILE A 48 11.36 5.03 7.15
N ALA A 49 10.26 4.32 7.39
CA ALA A 49 9.17 4.22 6.40
C ALA A 49 8.57 5.59 6.08
N GLU A 50 8.34 6.41 7.09
CA GLU A 50 7.84 7.78 6.91
C GLU A 50 8.81 8.65 6.12
N TYR A 51 10.11 8.57 6.44
CA TYR A 51 11.14 9.33 5.74
C TYR A 51 11.23 8.92 4.27
N LEU A 52 11.19 7.64 3.98
CA LEU A 52 11.28 7.10 2.62
C LEU A 52 9.95 7.12 1.87
N ASN A 53 8.87 7.51 2.54
CA ASN A 53 7.51 7.50 1.98
C ASN A 53 7.14 6.12 1.41
N CYS A 54 7.38 5.09 2.19
CA CYS A 54 7.02 3.72 1.86
C CYS A 54 6.30 3.07 3.04
N SER A 55 5.72 1.90 2.84
CA SER A 55 5.07 1.17 3.92
C SER A 55 6.08 0.42 4.76
N THR A 56 5.72 0.11 6.02
CA THR A 56 6.53 -0.75 6.88
C THR A 56 6.61 -2.17 6.32
N ASP A 57 5.58 -2.62 5.61
CA ASP A 57 5.57 -3.94 4.96
C ASP A 57 6.66 -4.07 3.91
N VAL A 58 6.88 -3.04 3.09
CA VAL A 58 7.94 -3.04 2.09
C VAL A 58 9.32 -3.19 2.76
N LEU A 59 9.52 -2.52 3.90
CA LEU A 59 10.78 -2.62 4.64
C LEU A 59 10.98 -3.99 5.29
N LEU A 60 9.93 -4.56 5.85
CA LEU A 60 10.02 -5.80 6.62
C LEU A 60 9.83 -7.07 5.77
N ARG A 61 8.96 -7.02 4.78
CA ARG A 61 8.61 -8.17 3.93
C ARG A 61 9.26 -8.12 2.55
N GLY A 62 9.67 -6.94 2.10
CA GLY A 62 10.15 -6.72 0.75
C GLY A 62 9.05 -6.41 -0.26
N SER A 63 7.79 -6.45 0.14
CA SER A 63 6.63 -6.18 -0.72
C SER A 63 5.46 -5.70 0.11
N GLU A 64 4.50 -5.05 -0.55
CA GLU A 64 3.25 -4.67 0.12
C GLU A 64 2.48 -5.91 0.59
N TYR A 65 1.88 -5.79 1.78
CA TYR A 65 1.04 -6.86 2.30
C TYR A 65 -0.31 -6.85 1.63
N ILE A 66 -0.71 -8.01 1.13
CA ILE A 66 -2.03 -8.22 0.55
C ILE A 66 -2.70 -9.31 1.38
N ARG A 67 -3.83 -8.96 2.03
CA ARG A 67 -4.59 -9.93 2.78
C ARG A 67 -5.16 -10.98 1.82
N SER A 68 -5.09 -12.25 2.22
CA SER A 68 -5.66 -13.34 1.43
C SER A 68 -7.13 -13.08 1.11
N GLY A 69 -7.48 -13.11 -0.17
CA GLY A 69 -8.85 -12.84 -0.64
C GLY A 69 -9.13 -11.39 -1.02
N GLU A 70 -8.25 -10.46 -0.70
CA GLU A 70 -8.39 -9.08 -1.15
C GLU A 70 -7.84 -8.92 -2.56
N LYS A 71 -8.57 -8.18 -3.39
CA LYS A 71 -8.10 -7.85 -4.74
C LYS A 71 -7.33 -6.54 -4.70
N GLN A 72 -6.22 -6.51 -5.43
CA GLN A 72 -5.49 -5.26 -5.62
C GLN A 72 -6.30 -4.31 -6.50
N VAL A 73 -6.16 -3.01 -6.21
CA VAL A 73 -6.73 -1.97 -7.06
C VAL A 73 -5.93 -1.91 -8.37
N SER A 74 -6.62 -2.02 -9.50
CA SER A 74 -5.99 -1.95 -10.82
C SER A 74 -5.62 -0.52 -11.19
N SER A 75 -4.79 -0.36 -12.23
CA SER A 75 -4.44 0.97 -12.75
C SER A 75 -5.66 1.74 -13.22
N ASP A 76 -6.63 1.07 -13.82
CA ASP A 76 -7.88 1.70 -14.28
C ASP A 76 -8.72 2.15 -13.09
N GLU A 77 -8.77 1.35 -12.03
CA GLU A 77 -9.50 1.71 -10.81
C GLU A 77 -8.85 2.90 -10.10
N LEU A 78 -7.51 2.96 -10.05
CA LEU A 78 -6.79 4.11 -9.50
C LEU A 78 -7.11 5.38 -10.28
N LYS A 79 -7.14 5.29 -11.60
CA LYS A 79 -7.48 6.41 -12.47
C LYS A 79 -8.91 6.89 -12.22
N MET A 80 -9.85 5.97 -12.04
CA MET A 80 -11.24 6.31 -11.69
C MET A 80 -11.31 7.03 -10.34
N LEU A 81 -10.55 6.58 -9.35
CA LEU A 81 -10.48 7.22 -8.04
C LEU A 81 -9.92 8.64 -8.12
N GLU A 82 -8.87 8.85 -8.90
CA GLU A 82 -8.29 10.17 -9.10
C GLU A 82 -9.30 11.14 -9.73
N MET A 83 -9.99 10.69 -10.77
CA MET A 83 -11.03 11.49 -11.42
C MET A 83 -12.18 11.79 -10.48
N TYR A 84 -12.63 10.78 -9.73
CA TYR A 84 -13.70 10.92 -8.74
C TYR A 84 -13.36 11.98 -7.69
N ARG A 85 -12.15 11.94 -7.15
CA ARG A 85 -11.70 12.88 -6.12
C ARG A 85 -11.62 14.33 -6.63
N TYR A 86 -11.39 14.51 -7.92
CA TYR A 86 -11.31 15.83 -8.54
C TYR A 86 -12.68 16.47 -8.74
N LEU A 87 -13.76 15.69 -8.80
CA LEU A 87 -15.09 16.17 -9.11
C LEU A 87 -15.74 16.88 -7.93
N PRO A 88 -16.67 17.84 -8.20
CA PRO A 88 -17.50 18.45 -7.16
C PRO A 88 -18.34 17.39 -6.43
N GLU A 89 -18.72 17.70 -5.18
CA GLU A 89 -19.47 16.78 -4.33
C GLU A 89 -20.77 16.28 -4.97
N VAL A 90 -21.51 17.16 -5.64
CA VAL A 90 -22.77 16.81 -6.33
C VAL A 90 -22.52 15.74 -7.41
N SER A 91 -21.44 15.89 -8.16
CA SER A 91 -21.07 14.93 -9.19
C SER A 91 -20.63 13.58 -8.57
N GLN A 92 -19.92 13.64 -7.45
CA GLN A 92 -19.51 12.44 -6.71
C GLN A 92 -20.72 11.66 -6.21
N GLU A 93 -21.72 12.34 -5.66
CA GLU A 93 -22.96 11.70 -5.21
C GLU A 93 -23.69 11.00 -6.36
N PHE A 94 -23.81 11.69 -7.49
CA PHE A 94 -24.45 11.13 -8.68
C PHE A 94 -23.73 9.84 -9.15
N ILE A 95 -22.42 9.88 -9.20
CA ILE A 95 -21.61 8.73 -9.62
C ILE A 95 -21.76 7.57 -8.63
N TYR A 96 -21.69 7.86 -7.33
CA TYR A 96 -21.87 6.86 -6.29
C TYR A 96 -23.22 6.18 -6.38
N ASP A 97 -24.29 6.96 -6.51
CA ASP A 97 -25.65 6.43 -6.63
C ASP A 97 -25.80 5.58 -7.89
N SER A 98 -25.17 5.97 -8.99
CA SER A 98 -25.18 5.21 -10.23
C SER A 98 -24.48 3.86 -10.08
N ILE A 99 -23.33 3.83 -9.40
CA ILE A 99 -22.59 2.60 -9.12
C ILE A 99 -23.40 1.69 -8.20
N GLU A 100 -24.00 2.26 -7.15
CA GLU A 100 -24.83 1.50 -6.20
C GLU A 100 -26.04 0.85 -6.88
N ALA A 101 -26.74 1.62 -7.73
CA ALA A 101 -27.89 1.12 -8.48
C ALA A 101 -27.50 -0.01 -9.43
N ALA A 102 -26.39 0.14 -10.14
CA ALA A 102 -25.89 -0.88 -11.05
C ALA A 102 -25.47 -2.14 -10.29
N TYR A 103 -24.84 -1.98 -9.14
CA TYR A 103 -24.40 -3.08 -8.28
C TYR A 103 -25.60 -3.88 -7.77
N GLU A 104 -26.60 -3.20 -7.23
CA GLU A 104 -27.82 -3.85 -6.73
C GLU A 104 -28.56 -4.61 -7.83
N LYS A 105 -28.65 -4.02 -9.00
CA LYS A 105 -29.28 -4.66 -10.16
C LYS A 105 -28.55 -5.95 -10.55
N GLU A 106 -27.23 -5.93 -10.55
CA GLU A 106 -26.41 -7.09 -10.88
C GLU A 106 -26.52 -8.20 -9.83
N ILE A 107 -26.60 -7.83 -8.55
CA ILE A 107 -26.82 -8.78 -7.46
C ILE A 107 -28.14 -9.51 -7.65
N LYS A 108 -29.23 -8.78 -7.92
CA LYS A 108 -30.55 -9.36 -8.16
C LYS A 108 -30.55 -10.29 -9.38
N ARG A 109 -29.85 -9.89 -10.44
CA ARG A 109 -29.72 -10.72 -11.65
C ARG A 109 -29.02 -12.05 -11.34
N LYS A 110 -27.96 -12.05 -10.57
CA LYS A 110 -27.22 -13.25 -10.20
C LYS A 110 -28.02 -14.15 -9.27
N GLU A 111 -28.75 -13.57 -8.33
CA GLU A 111 -29.64 -14.31 -7.45
C GLU A 111 -30.77 -15.01 -8.22
N ALA A 112 -31.41 -14.31 -9.14
CA ALA A 112 -32.44 -14.85 -10.00
C ALA A 112 -31.90 -16.00 -10.88
N SER A 113 -30.73 -15.84 -11.46
CA SER A 113 -30.03 -16.85 -12.25
C SER A 113 -29.71 -18.10 -11.41
N SER A 114 -29.22 -17.89 -10.18
CA SER A 114 -28.93 -18.98 -9.26
C SER A 114 -30.18 -19.77 -8.86
N GLN A 115 -31.30 -19.08 -8.62
CA GLN A 115 -32.58 -19.72 -8.28
C GLN A 115 -33.14 -20.51 -9.46
N SER A 116 -32.95 -20.07 -10.70
CA SER A 116 -33.46 -20.77 -11.87
C SER A 116 -32.67 -22.05 -12.18
N LEU A 117 -31.50 -22.23 -11.62
CA LEU A 117 -30.66 -23.42 -11.76
C LEU A 117 -30.96 -24.48 -10.70
N ALA A 118 -31.74 -24.14 -9.71
CA ALA A 118 -32.18 -25.06 -8.67
C ALA A 118 -33.52 -25.77 -9.12
#